data_62e65230a6f810cf53c9426fc1e44787
#
_entry.id   62e65230a6f810cf53c9426fc1e44787
#
_cell.length_a   1.000
_cell.length_b   1.000
_cell.length_c   1.000
_cell.angle_alpha   90.00
_cell.angle_beta   90.00
_cell.angle_gamma   90.00
#
_symmetry.space_group_name_H-M   'P 1'
#
loop_
_entity.id
_entity.type
_entity.pdbx_description
1 polymer ?
#
loop_
_entity_poly.entity_id
_entity_poly.type
_entity_poly.pdbx_seq_one_letter_code
_entity_poly.pdbx_strand_id
1 'polypeptide(L)'
;MATSNIAYMRTVYHLWLSPFCRSVRIVLAEKNLEFDMHVEKLWERREDFLALNPASDLPVLVEEDGQVLSDANAIVEYLDEKHPEPPLIGRSPAIRAEVRRLVAWFDKKFDAEVTRNFVDEKIMKRFLGLGEPNSQAIRAGSANIHVHLDYIAYLTEERRWLAGKDFSLADIAAAAHLSCVDYLGDVPWSDHEAAKEWYARIKSRPSFRSLLGDHIPGCPPPRHYADLDF
;
A
#
# COMPACT_ATOMS: atom_id res chain seq x y z
N MET A 1 8.02 -39.29 17.85
CA MET A 1 7.63 -38.10 18.60
C MET A 1 6.86 -37.22 17.68
N ALA A 2 5.56 -37.05 17.90
CA ALA A 2 4.74 -36.16 17.08
C ALA A 2 5.04 -34.72 17.52
N THR A 3 5.76 -33.99 16.70
CA THR A 3 5.84 -32.52 16.83
C THR A 3 4.45 -31.97 16.63
N SER A 4 3.85 -31.46 17.68
CA SER A 4 2.61 -30.69 17.59
C SER A 4 2.88 -29.51 16.67
N ASN A 5 2.32 -29.58 15.47
CA ASN A 5 2.29 -28.46 14.53
C ASN A 5 1.33 -27.42 15.14
N ILE A 6 1.84 -26.53 15.98
CA ILE A 6 1.12 -25.31 16.33
C ILE A 6 1.14 -24.49 15.05
N ALA A 7 0.04 -24.51 14.30
CA ALA A 7 -0.12 -23.62 13.18
C ALA A 7 -0.11 -22.19 13.72
N TYR A 8 0.96 -21.48 13.48
CA TYR A 8 1.02 -20.03 13.77
C TYR A 8 0.13 -19.32 12.76
N MET A 9 -0.64 -18.33 13.22
CA MET A 9 -1.37 -17.46 12.31
C MET A 9 -0.35 -16.61 11.54
N ARG A 10 -0.53 -16.50 10.22
CA ARG A 10 0.27 -15.58 9.40
C ARG A 10 0.21 -14.18 9.99
N THR A 11 1.35 -13.52 10.16
CA THR A 11 1.42 -12.21 10.81
C THR A 11 2.10 -11.19 9.93
N VAL A 12 1.46 -10.02 9.75
CA VAL A 12 2.03 -8.86 9.05
C VAL A 12 2.45 -7.82 10.07
N TYR A 13 3.75 -7.57 10.16
CA TYR A 13 4.26 -6.39 10.87
C TYR A 13 4.11 -5.18 9.96
N HIS A 14 3.42 -4.16 10.45
CA HIS A 14 3.02 -3.03 9.62
C HIS A 14 2.97 -1.69 10.36
N LEU A 15 2.88 -0.61 9.59
CA LEU A 15 2.52 0.71 10.08
C LEU A 15 1.34 1.26 9.24
N TRP A 16 0.41 2.00 9.87
CA TRP A 16 -0.91 2.36 9.30
C TRP A 16 -0.88 3.04 7.93
N LEU A 17 -0.09 4.12 7.76
CA LEU A 17 0.00 4.86 6.49
C LEU A 17 1.27 4.50 5.69
N SER A 18 1.77 3.28 5.85
CA SER A 18 2.78 2.76 4.94
C SER A 18 2.08 2.18 3.71
N PRO A 19 2.26 2.76 2.51
CA PRO A 19 1.67 2.21 1.29
C PRO A 19 2.18 0.80 1.00
N PHE A 20 3.43 0.53 1.33
CA PHE A 20 4.08 -0.78 1.21
C PHE A 20 3.37 -1.83 2.07
N CYS A 21 3.05 -1.51 3.33
CA CYS A 21 2.28 -2.39 4.19
C CYS A 21 0.84 -2.58 3.68
N ARG A 22 0.22 -1.52 3.16
CA ARG A 22 -1.12 -1.57 2.59
C ARG A 22 -1.18 -2.46 1.35
N SER A 23 -0.17 -2.41 0.48
CA SER A 23 -0.07 -3.31 -0.69
C SER A 23 -0.08 -4.78 -0.27
N VAL A 24 0.71 -5.16 0.73
CA VAL A 24 0.74 -6.54 1.25
C VAL A 24 -0.63 -6.95 1.82
N ARG A 25 -1.28 -6.08 2.60
CA ARG A 25 -2.63 -6.34 3.15
C ARG A 25 -3.66 -6.57 2.05
N ILE A 26 -3.64 -5.76 1.00
CA ILE A 26 -4.55 -5.91 -0.15
C ILE A 26 -4.28 -7.25 -0.87
N VAL A 27 -3.01 -7.59 -1.12
CA VAL A 27 -2.64 -8.85 -1.79
C VAL A 27 -3.10 -10.06 -0.98
N LEU A 28 -2.86 -10.08 0.34
CA LEU A 28 -3.32 -11.16 1.21
C LEU A 28 -4.85 -11.32 1.13
N ALA A 29 -5.58 -10.21 1.16
CA ALA A 29 -7.04 -10.24 1.04
C ALA A 29 -7.53 -10.66 -0.36
N GLU A 30 -6.86 -10.25 -1.46
CA GLU A 30 -7.15 -10.71 -2.82
C GLU A 30 -6.92 -12.23 -2.99
N LYS A 31 -5.94 -12.77 -2.26
CA LYS A 31 -5.64 -14.22 -2.22
C LYS A 31 -6.52 -14.98 -1.23
N ASN A 32 -7.43 -14.30 -0.51
CA ASN A 32 -8.26 -14.88 0.55
C ASN A 32 -7.42 -15.59 1.65
N LEU A 33 -6.29 -15.00 2.01
CA LEU A 33 -5.39 -15.49 3.04
C LEU A 33 -5.68 -14.75 4.35
N GLU A 34 -5.95 -15.52 5.41
CA GLU A 34 -6.13 -14.96 6.75
C GLU A 34 -4.77 -14.55 7.34
N PHE A 35 -4.76 -13.45 8.09
CA PHE A 35 -3.57 -12.93 8.75
C PHE A 35 -3.92 -12.04 9.92
N ASP A 36 -3.02 -12.02 10.90
CA ASP A 36 -3.00 -11.05 11.99
C ASP A 36 -2.13 -9.85 11.64
N MET A 37 -2.46 -8.70 12.22
CA MET A 37 -1.69 -7.46 12.05
C MET A 37 -1.00 -7.09 13.36
N HIS A 38 0.30 -6.86 13.28
CA HIS A 38 1.10 -6.32 14.38
C HIS A 38 1.65 -4.94 14.02
N VAL A 39 1.24 -3.92 14.77
CA VAL A 39 1.77 -2.56 14.58
C VAL A 39 3.19 -2.50 15.12
N GLU A 40 4.17 -2.27 14.24
CA GLU A 40 5.57 -2.14 14.63
C GLU A 40 6.01 -0.68 14.52
N LYS A 41 6.45 -0.13 15.63
CA LYS A 41 6.96 1.23 15.71
C LYS A 41 8.48 1.22 15.55
N LEU A 42 8.97 1.37 14.35
CA LEU A 42 10.39 1.26 14.00
C LEU A 42 11.32 2.13 14.85
N TRP A 43 10.82 3.24 15.39
CA TRP A 43 11.60 4.14 16.26
C TRP A 43 11.86 3.57 17.66
N GLU A 44 11.10 2.55 18.09
CA GLU A 44 11.34 1.84 19.36
C GLU A 44 12.51 0.84 19.26
N ARG A 45 12.94 0.49 18.02
CA ARG A 45 14.09 -0.39 17.71
C ARG A 45 14.09 -1.68 18.53
N ARG A 46 12.92 -2.34 18.62
CA ARG A 46 12.77 -3.57 19.39
C ARG A 46 13.72 -4.68 18.87
N GLU A 47 14.46 -5.29 19.78
CA GLU A 47 15.43 -6.35 19.45
C GLU A 47 14.77 -7.54 18.75
N ASP A 48 13.59 -7.96 19.23
CA ASP A 48 12.84 -9.07 18.63
C ASP A 48 12.46 -8.79 17.16
N PHE A 49 12.08 -7.55 16.85
CA PHE A 49 11.79 -7.17 15.47
C PHE A 49 13.06 -7.06 14.62
N LEU A 50 14.15 -6.53 15.16
CA LEU A 50 15.43 -6.47 14.46
C LEU A 50 16.00 -7.87 14.19
N ALA A 51 15.68 -8.88 15.01
CA ALA A 51 16.01 -10.27 14.73
C ALA A 51 15.22 -10.84 13.54
N LEU A 52 13.99 -10.39 13.31
CA LEU A 52 13.19 -10.77 12.13
C LEU A 52 13.66 -10.05 10.88
N ASN A 53 13.93 -8.74 10.99
CA ASN A 53 14.36 -7.91 9.87
C ASN A 53 15.46 -6.92 10.30
N PRO A 54 16.74 -7.25 10.09
CA PRO A 54 17.85 -6.36 10.42
C PRO A 54 17.85 -5.02 9.67
N ALA A 55 17.16 -4.93 8.52
CA ALA A 55 17.00 -3.68 7.78
C ALA A 55 16.14 -2.65 8.55
N SER A 56 15.36 -3.11 9.55
CA SER A 56 14.47 -2.26 10.34
C SER A 56 13.49 -1.45 9.47
N ASP A 57 12.89 -2.11 8.50
CA ASP A 57 11.85 -1.54 7.62
C ASP A 57 10.58 -2.42 7.63
N LEU A 58 9.54 -1.93 7.01
CA LEU A 58 8.22 -2.55 6.93
C LEU A 58 7.71 -2.53 5.48
N PRO A 59 6.91 -3.53 5.10
CA PRO A 59 6.35 -4.64 5.89
C PRO A 59 7.29 -5.82 6.13
N VAL A 60 7.00 -6.59 7.19
CA VAL A 60 7.53 -7.93 7.38
C VAL A 60 6.36 -8.91 7.47
N LEU A 61 6.42 -10.00 6.71
CA LEU A 61 5.47 -11.09 6.76
C LEU A 61 6.11 -12.29 7.44
N VAL A 62 5.45 -12.83 8.46
CA VAL A 62 5.80 -14.13 9.05
C VAL A 62 4.72 -15.11 8.66
N GLU A 63 5.08 -16.12 7.89
CA GLU A 63 4.18 -17.18 7.42
C GLU A 63 3.83 -18.19 8.54
N GLU A 64 2.82 -19.01 8.30
CA GLU A 64 2.34 -20.04 9.24
C GLU A 64 3.40 -21.11 9.58
N ASP A 65 4.36 -21.32 8.71
CA ASP A 65 5.49 -22.25 8.89
C ASP A 65 6.72 -21.58 9.56
N GLY A 66 6.61 -20.28 9.89
CA GLY A 66 7.66 -19.49 10.51
C GLY A 66 8.63 -18.86 9.50
N GLN A 67 8.40 -18.99 8.19
CA GLN A 67 9.20 -18.28 7.19
C GLN A 67 9.00 -16.78 7.33
N VAL A 68 10.10 -16.04 7.40
CA VAL A 68 10.11 -14.58 7.48
C VAL A 68 10.46 -13.97 6.12
N LEU A 69 9.66 -13.02 5.68
CA LEU A 69 9.83 -12.30 4.42
C LEU A 69 9.80 -10.79 4.71
N SER A 70 10.70 -10.05 4.11
CA SER A 70 10.76 -8.59 4.17
C SER A 70 10.85 -8.01 2.76
N ASP A 71 10.62 -6.69 2.62
CA ASP A 71 10.40 -5.97 1.37
C ASP A 71 9.02 -6.26 0.74
N ALA A 72 8.27 -5.19 0.50
CA ALA A 72 6.90 -5.30 0.00
C ALA A 72 6.82 -6.02 -1.36
N ASN A 73 7.73 -5.71 -2.28
CA ASN A 73 7.72 -6.30 -3.61
C ASN A 73 8.08 -7.80 -3.57
N ALA A 74 9.06 -8.18 -2.73
CA ALA A 74 9.41 -9.57 -2.50
C ALA A 74 8.21 -10.33 -1.91
N ILE A 75 7.52 -9.75 -0.91
CA ILE A 75 6.37 -10.37 -0.26
C ILE A 75 5.22 -10.56 -1.26
N VAL A 76 4.83 -9.51 -2.01
CA VAL A 76 3.67 -9.61 -2.91
C VAL A 76 3.93 -10.54 -4.10
N GLU A 77 5.16 -10.57 -4.64
CA GLU A 77 5.51 -11.53 -5.69
C GLU A 77 5.57 -12.96 -5.16
N TYR A 78 6.14 -13.18 -3.97
CA TYR A 78 6.10 -14.49 -3.30
C TYR A 78 4.67 -14.99 -3.08
N LEU A 79 3.77 -14.12 -2.60
CA LEU A 79 2.37 -14.49 -2.40
C LEU A 79 1.67 -14.84 -3.72
N ASP A 80 1.98 -14.12 -4.81
CA ASP A 80 1.41 -14.39 -6.12
C ASP A 80 1.95 -15.70 -6.73
N GLU A 81 3.21 -16.03 -6.48
CA GLU A 81 3.83 -17.30 -6.93
C GLU A 81 3.33 -18.49 -6.12
N LYS A 82 3.23 -18.35 -4.78
CA LYS A 82 2.76 -19.41 -3.88
C LYS A 82 1.26 -19.67 -4.05
N HIS A 83 0.49 -18.63 -4.33
CA HIS A 83 -0.97 -18.64 -4.52
C HIS A 83 -1.32 -18.04 -5.87
N PRO A 84 -1.20 -18.80 -6.99
CA PRO A 84 -1.23 -18.25 -8.35
C PRO A 84 -2.59 -17.70 -8.80
N GLU A 85 -3.67 -17.95 -8.06
CA GLU A 85 -5.02 -17.46 -8.41
C GLU A 85 -5.59 -16.52 -7.32
N PRO A 86 -6.14 -15.37 -7.72
CA PRO A 86 -6.04 -14.73 -9.03
C PRO A 86 -4.61 -14.27 -9.35
N PRO A 87 -4.16 -14.28 -10.64
CA PRO A 87 -2.81 -13.86 -10.99
C PRO A 87 -2.70 -12.33 -10.96
N LEU A 88 -2.00 -11.79 -9.98
CA LEU A 88 -1.88 -10.34 -9.80
C LEU A 88 -0.69 -9.72 -10.55
N ILE A 89 0.36 -10.50 -10.85
CA ILE A 89 1.49 -10.03 -11.67
C ILE A 89 1.28 -10.28 -13.17
N GLY A 90 0.27 -11.08 -13.51
CA GLY A 90 -0.03 -11.47 -14.87
C GLY A 90 0.74 -12.71 -15.35
N ARG A 91 0.29 -13.28 -16.49
CA ARG A 91 0.73 -14.60 -16.95
C ARG A 91 1.86 -14.55 -18.00
N SER A 92 1.95 -13.48 -18.80
CA SER A 92 2.98 -13.36 -19.85
C SER A 92 4.15 -12.49 -19.41
N PRO A 93 5.37 -12.73 -19.95
CA PRO A 93 6.53 -11.89 -19.66
C PRO A 93 6.28 -10.39 -19.95
N ALA A 94 5.57 -10.07 -21.02
CA ALA A 94 5.27 -8.69 -21.40
C ALA A 94 4.35 -8.00 -20.36
N ILE A 95 3.29 -8.68 -19.91
CA ILE A 95 2.40 -8.16 -18.88
C ILE A 95 3.14 -8.04 -17.53
N ARG A 96 3.93 -9.04 -17.16
CA ARG A 96 4.75 -8.98 -15.94
C ARG A 96 5.72 -7.79 -15.94
N ALA A 97 6.33 -7.50 -17.10
CA ALA A 97 7.21 -6.34 -17.23
C ALA A 97 6.44 -5.01 -17.05
N GLU A 98 5.26 -4.89 -17.66
CA GLU A 98 4.42 -3.69 -17.53
C GLU A 98 3.93 -3.51 -16.09
N VAL A 99 3.46 -4.58 -15.44
CA VAL A 99 3.05 -4.53 -14.03
C VAL A 99 4.20 -4.04 -13.15
N ARG A 100 5.40 -4.65 -13.26
CA ARG A 100 6.57 -4.24 -12.46
C ARG A 100 7.01 -2.82 -12.74
N ARG A 101 6.93 -2.38 -14.00
CA ARG A 101 7.24 -0.98 -14.36
C ARG A 101 6.32 0.00 -13.66
N LEU A 102 5.02 -0.32 -13.61
CA LEU A 102 4.02 0.53 -12.94
C LEU A 102 4.14 0.45 -11.42
N VAL A 103 4.37 -0.73 -10.84
CA VAL A 103 4.70 -0.85 -9.42
C VAL A 103 5.89 0.04 -9.07
N ALA A 104 6.97 -0.04 -9.86
CA ALA A 104 8.14 0.80 -9.63
C ALA A 104 7.86 2.30 -9.82
N TRP A 105 6.92 2.70 -10.68
CA TRP A 105 6.48 4.09 -10.79
C TRP A 105 5.87 4.59 -9.47
N PHE A 106 4.96 3.82 -8.88
CA PHE A 106 4.29 4.23 -7.65
C PHE A 106 5.20 4.09 -6.43
N ASP A 107 5.90 2.97 -6.28
CA ASP A 107 6.75 2.71 -5.11
C ASP A 107 8.00 3.58 -5.04
N LYS A 108 8.43 4.15 -6.17
CA LYS A 108 9.63 5.00 -6.21
C LYS A 108 9.29 6.46 -6.49
N LYS A 109 8.69 6.73 -7.66
CA LYS A 109 8.46 8.10 -8.11
C LYS A 109 7.32 8.76 -7.36
N PHE A 110 6.15 8.12 -7.30
CA PHE A 110 5.02 8.65 -6.54
C PHE A 110 5.34 8.74 -5.04
N ASP A 111 6.01 7.74 -4.49
CA ASP A 111 6.44 7.76 -3.10
C ASP A 111 7.30 8.98 -2.78
N ALA A 112 8.36 9.21 -3.57
CA ALA A 112 9.28 10.32 -3.35
C ALA A 112 8.65 11.70 -3.60
N GLU A 113 7.76 11.82 -4.60
CA GLU A 113 7.21 13.10 -5.03
C GLU A 113 5.91 13.48 -4.30
N VAL A 114 5.17 12.49 -3.78
CA VAL A 114 3.83 12.71 -3.20
C VAL A 114 3.73 12.10 -1.80
N THR A 115 3.83 10.77 -1.68
CA THR A 115 3.49 10.09 -0.41
C THR A 115 4.33 10.60 0.74
N ARG A 116 5.65 10.64 0.60
CA ARG A 116 6.56 11.15 1.65
C ARG A 116 6.31 12.62 1.98
N ASN A 117 6.02 13.43 0.99
CA ASN A 117 5.73 14.84 1.18
C ASN A 117 4.47 15.10 2.02
N PHE A 118 3.55 14.15 2.07
CA PHE A 118 2.36 14.23 2.93
C PHE A 118 2.50 13.40 4.19
N VAL A 119 2.80 12.11 4.07
CA VAL A 119 2.79 11.18 5.22
C VAL A 119 3.92 11.50 6.19
N ASP A 120 5.14 11.69 5.70
CA ASP A 120 6.27 11.99 6.58
C ASP A 120 6.08 13.35 7.27
N GLU A 121 5.60 14.36 6.51
CA GLU A 121 5.42 15.70 7.05
C GLU A 121 4.27 15.80 8.06
N LYS A 122 3.08 15.27 7.72
CA LYS A 122 1.87 15.43 8.53
C LYS A 122 1.74 14.41 9.65
N ILE A 123 2.34 13.22 9.49
CA ILE A 123 2.15 12.09 10.40
C ILE A 123 3.46 11.69 11.08
N MET A 124 4.49 11.29 10.29
CA MET A 124 5.69 10.71 10.87
C MET A 124 6.49 11.70 11.72
N LYS A 125 6.63 12.95 11.28
CA LYS A 125 7.27 13.99 12.09
C LYS A 125 6.63 14.17 13.47
N ARG A 126 5.30 14.09 13.54
CA ARG A 126 4.57 14.17 14.79
C ARG A 126 4.89 12.98 15.71
N PHE A 127 4.88 11.76 15.21
CA PHE A 127 5.19 10.58 16.01
C PHE A 127 6.65 10.54 16.46
N LEU A 128 7.55 11.05 15.63
CA LEU A 128 8.99 11.07 15.89
C LEU A 128 9.43 12.35 16.68
N GLY A 129 8.55 13.30 16.93
CA GLY A 129 8.90 14.55 17.61
C GLY A 129 9.87 15.41 16.80
N LEU A 130 9.81 15.37 15.47
CA LEU A 130 10.74 16.09 14.57
C LEU A 130 10.30 17.52 14.20
N GLY A 131 9.41 18.11 15.01
CA GLY A 131 8.94 19.48 14.83
C GLY A 131 7.74 19.59 13.90
N GLU A 132 7.53 20.83 13.38
CA GLU A 132 6.38 21.15 12.54
C GLU A 132 6.53 20.63 11.10
N PRO A 133 5.40 20.38 10.42
CA PRO A 133 5.39 19.99 9.01
C PRO A 133 6.06 21.05 8.10
N ASN A 134 6.86 20.60 7.15
CA ASN A 134 7.46 21.47 6.14
C ASN A 134 6.44 21.84 5.07
N SER A 135 5.97 23.09 5.12
CA SER A 135 4.98 23.60 4.15
C SER A 135 5.47 23.61 2.69
N GLN A 136 6.78 23.66 2.45
CA GLN A 136 7.35 23.59 1.09
C GLN A 136 7.25 22.17 0.54
N ALA A 137 7.54 21.15 1.34
CA ALA A 137 7.39 19.75 0.94
C ALA A 137 5.91 19.43 0.67
N ILE A 138 4.99 19.88 1.53
CA ILE A 138 3.54 19.69 1.33
C ILE A 138 3.08 20.35 0.02
N ARG A 139 3.51 21.59 -0.27
CA ARG A 139 3.18 22.26 -1.55
C ARG A 139 3.75 21.51 -2.76
N ALA A 140 4.96 20.95 -2.64
CA ALA A 140 5.54 20.13 -3.70
C ALA A 140 4.71 18.87 -3.93
N GLY A 141 4.30 18.17 -2.87
CA GLY A 141 3.39 17.02 -2.94
C GLY A 141 2.07 17.37 -3.61
N SER A 142 1.46 18.52 -3.23
CA SER A 142 0.21 19.00 -3.83
C SER A 142 0.35 19.36 -5.32
N ALA A 143 1.49 19.86 -5.75
CA ALA A 143 1.73 20.14 -7.16
C ALA A 143 2.01 18.85 -7.98
N ASN A 144 2.78 17.94 -7.41
CA ASN A 144 3.20 16.73 -8.09
C ASN A 144 2.06 15.71 -8.28
N ILE A 145 1.12 15.64 -7.34
CA ILE A 145 0.05 14.64 -7.39
C ILE A 145 -0.78 14.74 -8.67
N HIS A 146 -0.98 15.95 -9.21
CA HIS A 146 -1.73 16.16 -10.44
C HIS A 146 -1.12 15.39 -11.62
N VAL A 147 0.21 15.41 -11.77
CA VAL A 147 0.92 14.67 -12.83
C VAL A 147 0.66 13.17 -12.74
N HIS A 148 0.59 12.64 -11.53
CA HIS A 148 0.34 11.21 -11.31
C HIS A 148 -1.12 10.82 -11.54
N LEU A 149 -2.07 11.69 -11.15
CA LEU A 149 -3.49 11.46 -11.41
C LEU A 149 -3.79 11.57 -12.92
N ASP A 150 -3.17 12.51 -13.64
CA ASP A 150 -3.24 12.59 -15.10
C ASP A 150 -2.65 11.35 -15.76
N TYR A 151 -1.56 10.81 -15.21
CA TYR A 151 -0.99 9.56 -15.71
C TYR A 151 -1.92 8.35 -15.50
N ILE A 152 -2.60 8.26 -14.36
CA ILE A 152 -3.64 7.25 -14.13
C ILE A 152 -4.77 7.41 -15.15
N ALA A 153 -5.27 8.63 -15.37
CA ALA A 153 -6.29 8.93 -16.36
C ALA A 153 -5.86 8.47 -17.77
N TYR A 154 -4.65 8.85 -18.20
CA TYR A 154 -4.08 8.42 -19.48
C TYR A 154 -4.04 6.90 -19.63
N LEU A 155 -3.58 6.17 -18.60
CA LEU A 155 -3.51 4.71 -18.66
C LEU A 155 -4.90 4.06 -18.73
N THR A 156 -5.92 4.70 -18.15
CA THR A 156 -7.28 4.15 -18.08
C THR A 156 -8.19 4.58 -19.23
N GLU A 157 -7.73 5.43 -20.16
CA GLU A 157 -8.48 5.80 -21.38
C GLU A 157 -8.86 4.58 -22.22
N GLU A 158 -7.89 3.65 -22.42
CA GLU A 158 -8.09 2.44 -23.23
C GLU A 158 -7.98 1.15 -22.42
N ARG A 159 -7.64 1.24 -21.14
CA ARG A 159 -7.42 0.11 -20.25
C ARG A 159 -8.43 0.12 -19.11
N ARG A 160 -8.92 -1.04 -18.76
CA ARG A 160 -9.77 -1.18 -17.58
C ARG A 160 -9.00 -0.98 -16.27
N TRP A 161 -7.74 -1.44 -16.23
CA TRP A 161 -6.81 -1.38 -15.12
C TRP A 161 -5.46 -0.84 -15.60
N LEU A 162 -4.61 -0.37 -14.70
CA LEU A 162 -3.39 0.34 -15.09
C LEU A 162 -2.47 -0.45 -16.03
N ALA A 163 -2.30 -1.76 -15.81
CA ALA A 163 -1.45 -2.61 -16.64
C ALA A 163 -2.19 -3.27 -17.82
N GLY A 164 -3.51 -3.08 -17.96
CA GLY A 164 -4.30 -3.69 -19.02
C GLY A 164 -5.75 -3.97 -18.63
N LYS A 165 -6.26 -5.15 -19.00
CA LYS A 165 -7.66 -5.53 -18.74
C LYS A 165 -7.90 -6.20 -17.38
N ASP A 166 -6.87 -6.73 -16.75
CA ASP A 166 -6.96 -7.47 -15.50
C ASP A 166 -6.40 -6.64 -14.33
N PHE A 167 -7.04 -6.73 -13.16
CA PHE A 167 -6.56 -6.13 -11.93
C PHE A 167 -5.22 -6.74 -11.53
N SER A 168 -4.27 -5.92 -11.09
CA SER A 168 -2.89 -6.34 -10.93
C SER A 168 -2.18 -5.65 -9.75
N LEU A 169 -0.95 -6.08 -9.45
CA LEU A 169 -0.07 -5.43 -8.48
C LEU A 169 0.16 -3.95 -8.81
N ALA A 170 0.06 -3.53 -10.09
CA ALA A 170 0.16 -2.13 -10.48
C ALA A 170 -0.97 -1.27 -9.89
N ASP A 171 -2.21 -1.78 -9.95
CA ASP A 171 -3.37 -1.12 -9.37
C ASP A 171 -3.30 -1.12 -7.84
N ILE A 172 -2.81 -2.21 -7.25
CA ILE A 172 -2.64 -2.35 -5.80
C ILE A 172 -1.62 -1.33 -5.29
N ALA A 173 -0.43 -1.24 -5.90
CA ALA A 173 0.60 -0.28 -5.50
C ALA A 173 0.08 1.16 -5.61
N ALA A 174 -0.51 1.51 -6.75
CA ALA A 174 -1.07 2.85 -6.96
C ALA A 174 -2.15 3.21 -5.93
N ALA A 175 -3.10 2.29 -5.71
CA ALA A 175 -4.18 2.51 -4.75
C ALA A 175 -3.69 2.54 -3.29
N ALA A 176 -2.69 1.73 -2.94
CA ALA A 176 -2.08 1.75 -1.62
C ALA A 176 -1.45 3.13 -1.32
N HIS A 177 -0.68 3.68 -2.26
CA HIS A 177 -0.12 5.03 -2.14
C HIS A 177 -1.19 6.11 -2.07
N LEU A 178 -2.14 6.11 -3.01
CA LEU A 178 -3.24 7.07 -3.01
C LEU A 178 -4.08 7.00 -1.73
N SER A 179 -4.31 5.80 -1.19
CA SER A 179 -5.08 5.63 0.03
C SER A 179 -4.44 6.31 1.25
N CYS A 180 -3.12 6.43 1.28
CA CYS A 180 -2.43 7.16 2.34
C CYS A 180 -2.69 8.68 2.23
N VAL A 181 -2.66 9.22 1.01
CA VAL A 181 -2.93 10.63 0.74
C VAL A 181 -4.42 10.95 0.89
N ASP A 182 -5.30 10.05 0.45
CA ASP A 182 -6.76 10.16 0.61
C ASP A 182 -7.18 10.13 2.08
N TYR A 183 -6.51 9.33 2.91
CA TYR A 183 -6.69 9.33 4.36
C TYR A 183 -6.38 10.70 4.99
N LEU A 184 -5.47 11.46 4.41
CA LEU A 184 -5.12 12.81 4.86
C LEU A 184 -6.02 13.90 4.26
N GLY A 185 -6.86 13.55 3.28
CA GLY A 185 -7.76 14.48 2.59
C GLY A 185 -7.07 15.36 1.55
N ASP A 186 -5.91 14.94 1.07
CA ASP A 186 -5.04 15.76 0.19
C ASP A 186 -5.11 15.37 -1.30
N VAL A 187 -5.99 14.43 -1.70
CA VAL A 187 -6.16 14.08 -3.11
C VAL A 187 -7.17 15.02 -3.76
N PRO A 188 -6.81 15.75 -4.84
CA PRO A 188 -7.70 16.70 -5.52
C PRO A 188 -8.67 15.97 -6.48
N TRP A 189 -9.58 15.17 -5.92
CA TRP A 189 -10.49 14.32 -6.70
C TRP A 189 -11.39 15.09 -7.66
N SER A 190 -11.79 16.31 -7.30
CA SER A 190 -12.65 17.16 -8.15
C SER A 190 -12.03 17.50 -9.50
N ASP A 191 -10.71 17.48 -9.59
CA ASP A 191 -9.96 17.88 -10.78
C ASP A 191 -9.58 16.69 -11.67
N HIS A 192 -9.79 15.43 -11.18
CA HIS A 192 -9.30 14.21 -11.81
C HIS A 192 -10.35 13.08 -11.82
N GLU A 193 -11.47 13.30 -12.50
CA GLU A 193 -12.62 12.38 -12.49
C GLU A 193 -12.27 10.95 -12.95
N ALA A 194 -11.47 10.79 -14.01
CA ALA A 194 -11.08 9.46 -14.51
C ALA A 194 -10.23 8.68 -13.49
N ALA A 195 -9.32 9.36 -12.80
CA ALA A 195 -8.52 8.73 -11.74
C ALA A 195 -9.40 8.39 -10.52
N LYS A 196 -10.37 9.25 -10.20
CA LYS A 196 -11.36 9.02 -9.14
C LYS A 196 -12.22 7.79 -9.44
N GLU A 197 -12.75 7.66 -10.66
CA GLU A 197 -13.53 6.50 -11.09
C GLU A 197 -12.72 5.20 -11.01
N TRP A 198 -11.44 5.24 -11.43
CA TRP A 198 -10.55 4.10 -11.31
C TRP A 198 -10.32 3.73 -9.83
N TYR A 199 -10.04 4.72 -8.98
CA TYR A 199 -9.82 4.48 -7.55
C TYR A 199 -11.08 3.99 -6.83
N ALA A 200 -12.27 4.51 -7.16
CA ALA A 200 -13.55 4.06 -6.61
C ALA A 200 -13.82 2.58 -6.91
N ARG A 201 -13.45 2.09 -8.12
CA ARG A 201 -13.53 0.67 -8.46
C ARG A 201 -12.67 -0.22 -7.55
N ILE A 202 -11.48 0.27 -7.15
CA ILE A 202 -10.60 -0.46 -6.24
C ILE A 202 -11.13 -0.38 -4.81
N LYS A 203 -11.52 0.80 -4.37
CA LYS A 203 -12.06 1.08 -3.04
C LYS A 203 -13.28 0.21 -2.73
N SER A 204 -14.09 -0.12 -3.75
CA SER A 204 -15.25 -0.99 -3.66
C SER A 204 -14.91 -2.49 -3.53
N ARG A 205 -13.65 -2.91 -3.75
CA ARG A 205 -13.25 -4.31 -3.61
C ARG A 205 -13.26 -4.76 -2.15
N PRO A 206 -13.69 -5.99 -1.87
CA PRO A 206 -13.65 -6.53 -0.49
C PRO A 206 -12.24 -6.47 0.13
N SER A 207 -11.19 -6.67 -0.67
CA SER A 207 -9.79 -6.61 -0.24
C SER A 207 -9.34 -5.24 0.26
N PHE A 208 -9.99 -4.16 -0.17
CA PHE A 208 -9.66 -2.81 0.22
C PHE A 208 -10.37 -2.36 1.51
N ARG A 209 -11.44 -3.04 1.92
CA ARG A 209 -12.28 -2.64 3.07
C ARG A 209 -11.51 -2.54 4.38
N SER A 210 -10.52 -3.40 4.60
CA SER A 210 -9.74 -3.38 5.84
C SER A 210 -8.96 -2.06 6.01
N LEU A 211 -8.59 -1.40 4.90
CA LEU A 211 -7.88 -0.13 4.93
C LEU A 211 -8.78 1.04 5.34
N LEU A 212 -10.08 0.95 4.95
CA LEU A 212 -11.06 2.00 5.28
C LEU A 212 -11.38 2.05 6.78
N GLY A 213 -11.09 0.97 7.50
CA GLY A 213 -11.22 0.89 8.96
C GLY A 213 -9.97 1.35 9.73
N ASP A 214 -8.89 1.74 9.05
CA ASP A 214 -7.68 2.19 9.73
C ASP A 214 -7.94 3.51 10.49
N HIS A 215 -7.47 3.57 11.73
CA HIS A 215 -7.51 4.76 12.55
C HIS A 215 -6.14 5.09 13.12
N ILE A 216 -5.66 6.32 12.84
CA ILE A 216 -4.41 6.81 13.39
C ILE A 216 -4.72 7.65 14.63
N PRO A 217 -4.07 7.37 15.76
CA PRO A 217 -4.28 8.14 16.98
C PRO A 217 -4.08 9.65 16.77
N GLY A 218 -5.16 10.42 17.01
CA GLY A 218 -5.15 11.88 16.88
C GLY A 218 -5.14 12.42 15.45
N CYS A 219 -5.38 11.57 14.44
CA CYS A 219 -5.54 11.98 13.04
C CYS A 219 -6.68 11.17 12.40
N PRO A 220 -7.95 11.51 12.66
CA PRO A 220 -9.08 10.81 12.02
C PRO A 220 -9.11 11.14 10.52
N PRO A 221 -9.52 10.19 9.66
CA PRO A 221 -9.66 10.45 8.23
C PRO A 221 -10.85 11.39 7.96
N PRO A 222 -10.87 12.08 6.81
CA PRO A 222 -12.02 12.84 6.36
C PRO A 222 -13.21 11.91 6.08
N ARG A 223 -14.43 12.46 6.09
CA ARG A 223 -15.66 11.67 5.94
C ARG A 223 -15.70 10.86 4.63
N HIS A 224 -15.22 11.45 3.54
CA HIS A 224 -15.22 10.79 2.22
C HIS A 224 -14.28 9.58 2.14
N TYR A 225 -13.31 9.46 3.06
CA TYR A 225 -12.36 8.35 3.03
C TYR A 225 -13.03 6.97 3.13
N ALA A 226 -14.06 6.84 3.95
CA ALA A 226 -14.81 5.58 4.09
C ALA A 226 -16.00 5.47 3.12
N ASP A 227 -16.35 6.55 2.41
CA ASP A 227 -17.40 6.56 1.42
C ASP A 227 -16.92 5.90 0.13
N LEU A 228 -17.72 4.97 -0.41
CA LEU A 228 -17.40 4.27 -1.66
C LEU A 228 -17.82 5.07 -2.89
N ASP A 229 -18.76 6.01 -2.74
CA ASP A 229 -19.34 6.85 -3.79
C ASP A 229 -18.90 8.33 -3.65
N PHE A 230 -17.73 8.59 -3.08
CA PHE A 230 -17.17 9.90 -2.73
C PHE A 230 -16.97 10.85 -3.91
#